data_1f4d3b85d5160475bd7c7600a6dff2d0
#
_entry.id   1f4d3b85d5160475bd7c7600a6dff2d0
#
_cell.length_a   1.000
_cell.length_b   1.000
_cell.length_c   1.000
_cell.angle_alpha   90.00
_cell.angle_beta   90.00
_cell.angle_gamma   90.00
#
_symmetry.space_group_name_H-M   'P 1'
#
loop_
_entity.id
_entity.type
_entity.pdbx_description
1 polymer ?
#
loop_
_entity_poly.entity_id
_entity_poly.type
_entity_poly.pdbx_seq_one_letter_code
_entity_poly.pdbx_strand_id
1 'polypeptide(L)'
;MSDEVKKGLLGIVVDETTISQVMPDINSLTYRGYAVQDLCEKCSFEEVAYLVLNGDLPKKKELKKFKKQLEENRNITINLREIVKHMPKRSHPMDVTRTIVSVLGLEDKETNDNSSQANMRKAIRIFAKVPTAIAAFFRARKGKNVIPPKKNLSFSENFFYMCFGKVPNKEIV
;
A
#
# COMPACT_ATOMS: atom_id res chain seq x y z
N MET A 1 -37.41 4.80 -24.68
CA MET A 1 -36.28 3.89 -24.33
C MET A 1 -36.48 3.48 -22.89
N SER A 2 -36.75 2.22 -22.62
CA SER A 2 -36.87 1.75 -21.24
C SER A 2 -35.50 1.80 -20.56
N ASP A 3 -35.37 2.66 -19.55
CA ASP A 3 -34.19 2.69 -18.69
C ASP A 3 -34.12 1.39 -17.89
N GLU A 4 -33.54 0.37 -18.49
CA GLU A 4 -33.30 -0.90 -17.81
C GLU A 4 -32.25 -0.69 -16.71
N VAL A 5 -32.68 -0.84 -15.46
CA VAL A 5 -31.80 -0.71 -14.30
C VAL A 5 -30.78 -1.87 -14.32
N LYS A 6 -29.55 -1.58 -14.65
CA LYS A 6 -28.44 -2.56 -14.64
C LYS A 6 -27.91 -2.72 -13.21
N LYS A 7 -28.37 -3.77 -12.53
CA LYS A 7 -27.96 -4.08 -11.16
C LYS A 7 -26.45 -4.38 -11.11
N GLY A 8 -25.74 -3.72 -10.18
CA GLY A 8 -24.32 -3.97 -9.92
C GLY A 8 -23.38 -3.53 -11.03
N LEU A 9 -23.79 -2.65 -11.94
CA LEU A 9 -23.01 -2.12 -13.07
C LEU A 9 -22.48 -3.20 -14.04
N LEU A 10 -23.08 -4.39 -14.06
CA LEU A 10 -22.64 -5.47 -14.94
C LEU A 10 -22.73 -5.04 -16.41
N GLY A 11 -21.61 -5.13 -17.14
CA GLY A 11 -21.51 -4.76 -18.54
C GLY A 11 -21.49 -3.25 -18.80
N ILE A 12 -21.35 -2.41 -17.77
CA ILE A 12 -21.19 -0.96 -17.93
C ILE A 12 -19.69 -0.61 -17.81
N VAL A 13 -19.17 0.05 -18.85
CA VAL A 13 -17.84 0.67 -18.78
C VAL A 13 -17.98 1.99 -18.02
N VAL A 14 -17.33 2.10 -16.87
CA VAL A 14 -17.38 3.30 -16.00
C VAL A 14 -16.14 4.16 -16.14
N ASP A 15 -14.99 3.57 -16.51
CA ASP A 15 -13.73 4.28 -16.72
C ASP A 15 -12.75 3.41 -17.52
N GLU A 16 -11.66 4.03 -18.00
CA GLU A 16 -10.53 3.37 -18.65
C GLU A 16 -9.26 3.52 -17.80
N THR A 17 -8.44 2.48 -17.77
CA THR A 17 -7.18 2.51 -17.00
C THR A 17 -6.01 2.05 -17.87
N THR A 18 -4.86 2.69 -17.67
CA THR A 18 -3.56 2.26 -18.23
C THR A 18 -2.70 1.52 -17.21
N ILE A 19 -3.21 1.28 -15.99
CA ILE A 19 -2.42 0.72 -14.89
C ILE A 19 -2.27 -0.78 -15.01
N SER A 20 -3.37 -1.49 -15.30
CA SER A 20 -3.35 -2.95 -15.36
C SER A 20 -4.36 -3.49 -16.38
N GLN A 21 -4.02 -4.63 -16.95
CA GLN A 21 -4.90 -5.40 -17.83
C GLN A 21 -4.89 -6.85 -17.42
N VAL A 22 -6.07 -7.41 -17.15
CA VAL A 22 -6.25 -8.85 -16.91
C VAL A 22 -6.47 -9.54 -18.24
N MET A 23 -5.75 -10.61 -18.50
CA MET A 23 -5.82 -11.43 -19.73
C MET A 23 -6.19 -12.87 -19.36
N PRO A 24 -7.49 -13.17 -19.16
CA PRO A 24 -7.94 -14.47 -18.68
C PRO A 24 -7.61 -15.62 -19.67
N ASP A 25 -7.64 -15.34 -20.97
CA ASP A 25 -7.41 -16.35 -22.01
C ASP A 25 -6.00 -16.98 -21.94
N ILE A 26 -5.02 -16.22 -21.47
CA ILE A 26 -3.63 -16.67 -21.28
C ILE A 26 -3.24 -16.76 -19.80
N ASN A 27 -4.23 -16.65 -18.92
CA ASN A 27 -4.04 -16.71 -17.46
C ASN A 27 -2.95 -15.73 -16.97
N SER A 28 -2.96 -14.51 -17.47
CA SER A 28 -1.94 -13.50 -17.22
C SER A 28 -2.53 -12.14 -16.81
N LEU A 29 -1.66 -11.29 -16.31
CA LEU A 29 -1.93 -9.92 -15.86
C LEU A 29 -0.73 -9.04 -16.23
N THR A 30 -0.99 -7.81 -16.66
CA THR A 30 0.08 -6.81 -16.85
C THR A 30 -0.11 -5.61 -15.94
N TYR A 31 1.02 -5.01 -15.52
CA TYR A 31 1.08 -3.67 -14.94
C TYR A 31 1.85 -2.75 -15.87
N ARG A 32 1.21 -1.66 -16.32
CA ARG A 32 1.78 -0.70 -17.27
C ARG A 32 2.40 -1.38 -18.52
N GLY A 33 1.79 -2.48 -18.98
CA GLY A 33 2.25 -3.26 -20.13
C GLY A 33 3.30 -4.33 -19.84
N TYR A 34 3.88 -4.37 -18.63
CA TYR A 34 4.82 -5.42 -18.21
C TYR A 34 4.08 -6.63 -17.67
N ALA A 35 4.47 -7.83 -18.10
CA ALA A 35 3.91 -9.07 -17.57
C ALA A 35 4.24 -9.23 -16.08
N VAL A 36 3.24 -9.61 -15.29
CA VAL A 36 3.41 -9.78 -13.83
C VAL A 36 4.47 -10.84 -13.51
N GLN A 37 4.58 -11.89 -14.33
CA GLN A 37 5.58 -12.94 -14.18
C GLN A 37 7.00 -12.36 -14.24
N ASP A 38 7.28 -11.52 -15.23
CA ASP A 38 8.59 -10.85 -15.37
C ASP A 38 8.87 -9.91 -14.20
N LEU A 39 7.85 -9.16 -13.76
CA LEU A 39 7.98 -8.26 -12.62
C LEU A 39 8.27 -9.01 -11.32
N CYS A 40 7.63 -10.16 -11.09
CA CYS A 40 7.87 -11.00 -9.92
C CYS A 40 9.28 -11.60 -9.89
N GLU A 41 9.80 -11.97 -11.08
CA GLU A 41 11.12 -12.60 -11.19
C GLU A 41 12.27 -11.57 -11.12
N LYS A 42 12.09 -10.39 -11.73
CA LYS A 42 13.20 -9.48 -12.05
C LYS A 42 13.18 -8.17 -11.26
N CYS A 43 12.06 -7.84 -10.58
CA CYS A 43 11.90 -6.55 -9.93
C CYS A 43 11.67 -6.68 -8.41
N SER A 44 12.17 -5.73 -7.66
CA SER A 44 11.81 -5.57 -6.25
C SER A 44 10.40 -5.00 -6.09
N PHE A 45 9.79 -5.21 -4.94
CA PHE A 45 8.48 -4.65 -4.62
C PHE A 45 8.41 -3.13 -4.82
N GLU A 46 9.45 -2.40 -4.44
CA GLU A 46 9.52 -0.95 -4.59
C GLU A 46 9.64 -0.51 -6.06
N GLU A 47 10.28 -1.31 -6.93
CA GLU A 47 10.32 -1.03 -8.37
C GLU A 47 8.95 -1.18 -9.00
N VAL A 48 8.21 -2.23 -8.64
CA VAL A 48 6.84 -2.44 -9.13
C VAL A 48 5.89 -1.37 -8.59
N ALA A 49 6.02 -0.98 -7.33
CA ALA A 49 5.23 0.11 -6.75
C ALA A 49 5.50 1.44 -7.46
N TYR A 50 6.76 1.72 -7.77
CA TYR A 50 7.14 2.90 -8.55
C TYR A 50 6.53 2.87 -9.95
N LEU A 51 6.63 1.73 -10.66
CA LEU A 51 6.04 1.52 -11.98
C LEU A 51 4.53 1.84 -11.98
N VAL A 52 3.79 1.28 -11.05
CA VAL A 52 2.34 1.49 -10.95
C VAL A 52 1.99 2.96 -10.73
N LEU A 53 2.72 3.65 -9.85
CA LEU A 53 2.46 5.05 -9.50
C LEU A 53 2.95 6.05 -10.57
N ASN A 54 4.05 5.77 -11.26
CA ASN A 54 4.73 6.73 -12.14
C ASN A 54 4.63 6.37 -13.64
N GLY A 55 4.24 5.17 -13.99
CA GLY A 55 4.00 4.75 -15.38
C GLY A 55 5.12 3.91 -16.00
N ASP A 56 6.36 4.05 -15.53
CA ASP A 56 7.55 3.34 -16.03
C ASP A 56 8.41 2.79 -14.89
N LEU A 57 9.26 1.80 -15.20
CA LEU A 57 10.25 1.29 -14.25
C LEU A 57 11.28 2.38 -13.88
N PRO A 58 11.68 2.44 -12.59
CA PRO A 58 12.57 3.50 -12.14
C PRO A 58 14.01 3.30 -12.60
N LYS A 59 14.69 4.38 -12.98
CA LYS A 59 16.15 4.41 -13.04
C LYS A 59 16.74 4.34 -11.62
N LYS A 60 18.01 3.96 -11.49
CA LYS A 60 18.69 3.80 -10.19
C LYS A 60 18.55 5.02 -9.25
N LYS A 61 18.63 6.24 -9.79
CA LYS A 61 18.47 7.48 -9.01
C LYS A 61 17.03 7.69 -8.54
N GLU A 62 16.06 7.37 -9.37
CA GLU A 62 14.63 7.47 -9.08
C GLU A 62 14.22 6.46 -8.02
N LEU A 63 14.65 5.22 -8.16
CA LEU A 63 14.43 4.17 -7.17
C LEU A 63 15.00 4.55 -5.79
N LYS A 64 16.23 5.08 -5.76
CA LYS A 64 16.86 5.53 -4.52
C LYS A 64 16.05 6.66 -3.86
N LYS A 65 15.58 7.62 -4.65
CA LYS A 65 14.72 8.72 -4.17
C LYS A 65 13.40 8.19 -3.63
N PHE A 66 12.75 7.30 -4.37
CA PHE A 66 11.48 6.71 -3.97
C PHE A 66 11.59 5.89 -2.68
N LYS A 67 12.59 5.00 -2.58
CA LYS A 67 12.88 4.27 -1.34
C LYS A 67 13.09 5.19 -0.14
N LYS A 68 13.81 6.29 -0.32
CA LYS A 68 14.00 7.30 0.72
C LYS A 68 12.67 7.95 1.13
N GLN A 69 11.81 8.31 0.16
CA GLN A 69 10.49 8.88 0.45
C GLN A 69 9.61 7.91 1.25
N LEU A 70 9.62 6.62 0.91
CA LEU A 70 8.89 5.59 1.66
C LEU A 70 9.44 5.46 3.09
N GLU A 71 10.76 5.45 3.24
CA GLU A 71 11.43 5.36 4.54
C GLU A 71 11.08 6.54 5.46
N GLU A 72 11.10 7.76 4.93
CA GLU A 72 10.79 8.99 5.67
C GLU A 72 9.31 9.06 6.10
N ASN A 73 8.41 8.42 5.36
CA ASN A 73 6.97 8.48 5.60
C ASN A 73 6.36 7.26 6.30
N ARG A 74 7.12 6.19 6.56
CA ARG A 74 6.56 4.93 7.10
C ARG A 74 6.16 4.97 8.58
N ASN A 75 6.60 5.97 9.34
CA ASN A 75 6.19 6.10 10.74
C ASN A 75 4.74 6.59 10.86
N ILE A 76 3.99 5.97 11.77
CA ILE A 76 2.65 6.43 12.16
C ILE A 76 2.72 7.33 13.39
N THR A 77 1.76 8.24 13.50
CA THR A 77 1.66 9.16 14.63
C THR A 77 1.38 8.43 15.95
N ILE A 78 1.62 9.09 17.05
CA ILE A 78 1.24 8.58 18.36
C ILE A 78 -0.28 8.40 18.44
N ASN A 79 -1.06 9.36 17.93
CA ASN A 79 -2.51 9.28 17.91
C ASN A 79 -3.03 8.05 17.16
N LEU A 80 -2.55 7.82 15.92
CA LEU A 80 -2.95 6.64 15.17
C LEU A 80 -2.54 5.34 15.88
N ARG A 81 -1.39 5.32 16.55
CA ARG A 81 -0.93 4.17 17.32
C ARG A 81 -1.87 3.87 18.50
N GLU A 82 -2.30 4.89 19.22
CA GLU A 82 -3.26 4.72 20.33
C GLU A 82 -4.65 4.29 19.81
N ILE A 83 -5.14 4.88 18.73
CA ILE A 83 -6.38 4.45 18.07
C ILE A 83 -6.30 2.95 17.73
N VAL A 84 -5.24 2.51 17.08
CA VAL A 84 -5.03 1.09 16.69
C VAL A 84 -5.01 0.17 17.92
N LYS A 85 -4.41 0.57 19.03
CA LYS A 85 -4.40 -0.22 20.28
C LYS A 85 -5.79 -0.43 20.86
N HIS A 86 -6.67 0.55 20.73
CA HIS A 86 -8.03 0.52 21.29
C HIS A 86 -9.05 -0.09 20.33
N MET A 87 -8.69 -0.41 19.10
CA MET A 87 -9.60 -1.12 18.18
C MET A 87 -9.99 -2.51 18.71
N PRO A 88 -11.23 -2.94 18.53
CA PRO A 88 -11.68 -4.25 18.98
C PRO A 88 -10.83 -5.38 18.36
N LYS A 89 -10.26 -6.22 19.20
CA LYS A 89 -9.31 -7.28 18.78
C LYS A 89 -9.88 -8.30 17.78
N ARG A 90 -11.21 -8.45 17.74
CA ARG A 90 -11.93 -9.37 16.84
C ARG A 90 -12.35 -8.72 15.54
N SER A 91 -12.09 -7.43 15.33
CA SER A 91 -12.44 -6.74 14.09
C SER A 91 -11.83 -7.41 12.88
N HIS A 92 -12.56 -7.38 11.77
CA HIS A 92 -12.04 -7.85 10.50
C HIS A 92 -10.88 -6.92 10.04
N PRO A 93 -9.74 -7.47 9.59
CA PRO A 93 -8.57 -6.65 9.23
C PRO A 93 -8.85 -5.58 8.17
N MET A 94 -9.77 -5.84 7.23
CA MET A 94 -10.15 -4.85 6.22
C MET A 94 -10.92 -3.66 6.80
N ASP A 95 -11.78 -3.88 7.82
CA ASP A 95 -12.47 -2.78 8.50
C ASP A 95 -11.48 -1.90 9.27
N VAL A 96 -10.50 -2.53 9.90
CA VAL A 96 -9.39 -1.84 10.54
C VAL A 96 -8.58 -1.03 9.52
N THR A 97 -8.24 -1.61 8.39
CA THR A 97 -7.49 -0.92 7.32
C THR A 97 -8.26 0.29 6.80
N ARG A 98 -9.57 0.15 6.55
CA ARG A 98 -10.44 1.27 6.15
C ARG A 98 -10.44 2.40 7.18
N THR A 99 -10.55 2.06 8.46
CA THR A 99 -10.51 3.04 9.56
C THR A 99 -9.15 3.72 9.64
N ILE A 100 -8.05 2.97 9.51
CA ILE A 100 -6.68 3.52 9.47
C ILE A 100 -6.54 4.54 8.34
N VAL A 101 -6.98 4.22 7.14
CA VAL A 101 -6.89 5.15 5.98
C VAL A 101 -7.70 6.41 6.24
N SER A 102 -8.88 6.31 6.86
CA SER A 102 -9.68 7.46 7.26
C SER A 102 -8.95 8.36 8.27
N VAL A 103 -8.33 7.77 9.30
CA VAL A 103 -7.52 8.52 10.27
C VAL A 103 -6.32 9.19 9.62
N LEU A 104 -5.63 8.49 8.71
CA LEU A 104 -4.51 9.09 7.95
C LEU A 104 -4.97 10.31 7.14
N GLY A 105 -6.18 10.28 6.58
CA GLY A 105 -6.79 11.42 5.89
C GLY A 105 -7.08 12.61 6.84
N LEU A 106 -7.54 12.33 8.06
CA LEU A 106 -7.77 13.37 9.08
C LEU A 106 -6.47 14.05 9.54
N GLU A 107 -5.37 13.31 9.57
CA GLU A 107 -4.05 13.81 9.99
C GLU A 107 -3.26 14.47 8.85
N ASP A 108 -3.70 14.33 7.60
CA ASP A 108 -2.95 14.83 6.44
C ASP A 108 -3.27 16.30 6.17
N LYS A 109 -2.25 17.14 6.22
CA LYS A 109 -2.37 18.58 5.98
C LYS A 109 -2.80 18.95 4.57
N GLU A 110 -2.59 18.04 3.61
CA GLU A 110 -2.94 18.23 2.19
C GLU A 110 -4.26 17.54 1.81
N THR A 111 -5.08 17.10 2.79
CA THR A 111 -6.32 16.34 2.53
C THR A 111 -7.23 17.05 1.51
N ASN A 112 -7.36 18.36 1.58
CA ASN A 112 -8.22 19.15 0.69
C ASN A 112 -7.56 19.58 -0.62
N ASP A 113 -6.26 19.38 -0.80
CA ASP A 113 -5.56 19.66 -2.07
C ASP A 113 -5.69 18.46 -3.01
N ASN A 114 -6.43 18.63 -4.11
CA ASN A 114 -6.67 17.61 -5.13
C ASN A 114 -5.79 17.76 -6.37
N SER A 115 -4.74 18.59 -6.32
CA SER A 115 -3.75 18.66 -7.40
C SER A 115 -3.05 17.32 -7.58
N SER A 116 -2.66 17.00 -8.82
CA SER A 116 -1.95 15.74 -9.15
C SER A 116 -0.68 15.56 -8.29
N GLN A 117 0.02 16.66 -8.02
CA GLN A 117 1.23 16.65 -7.19
C GLN A 117 0.93 16.33 -5.72
N ALA A 118 -0.12 16.94 -5.13
CA ALA A 118 -0.55 16.62 -3.78
C ALA A 118 -1.08 15.19 -3.68
N ASN A 119 -1.83 14.73 -4.68
CA ASN A 119 -2.33 13.36 -4.74
C ASN A 119 -1.19 12.35 -4.77
N MET A 120 -0.13 12.60 -5.55
CA MET A 120 1.07 11.73 -5.54
C MET A 120 1.76 11.71 -4.17
N ARG A 121 1.92 12.87 -3.50
CA ARG A 121 2.49 12.92 -2.15
C ARG A 121 1.62 12.17 -1.12
N LYS A 122 0.30 12.34 -1.19
CA LYS A 122 -0.67 11.60 -0.35
C LYS A 122 -0.60 10.10 -0.60
N ALA A 123 -0.55 9.67 -1.87
CA ALA A 123 -0.39 8.27 -2.23
C ALA A 123 0.87 7.65 -1.62
N ILE A 124 2.02 8.32 -1.70
CA ILE A 124 3.27 7.87 -1.09
C ILE A 124 3.14 7.76 0.43
N ARG A 125 2.52 8.76 1.10
CA ARG A 125 2.31 8.73 2.56
C ARG A 125 1.41 7.58 2.99
N ILE A 126 0.28 7.38 2.31
CA ILE A 126 -0.64 6.28 2.61
C ILE A 126 0.05 4.94 2.37
N PHE A 127 0.68 4.77 1.21
CA PHE A 127 1.40 3.55 0.86
C PHE A 127 2.48 3.19 1.89
N ALA A 128 3.24 4.17 2.37
CA ALA A 128 4.29 3.94 3.36
C ALA A 128 3.75 3.62 4.78
N LYS A 129 2.63 4.26 5.20
CA LYS A 129 2.11 4.16 6.58
C LYS A 129 1.17 2.98 6.81
N VAL A 130 0.39 2.59 5.81
CA VAL A 130 -0.61 1.52 5.95
C VAL A 130 -0.01 0.22 6.46
N PRO A 131 1.10 -0.30 5.92
CA PRO A 131 1.72 -1.53 6.44
C PRO A 131 2.17 -1.42 7.90
N THR A 132 2.70 -0.26 8.29
CA THR A 132 3.09 -0.01 9.69
C THR A 132 1.89 -0.06 10.63
N ALA A 133 0.78 0.55 10.24
CA ALA A 133 -0.43 0.55 11.04
C ALA A 133 -1.11 -0.83 11.10
N ILE A 134 -1.10 -1.58 9.99
CA ILE A 134 -1.59 -2.99 9.96
C ILE A 134 -0.73 -3.86 10.87
N ALA A 135 0.59 -3.75 10.81
CA ALA A 135 1.49 -4.49 11.69
C ALA A 135 1.28 -4.13 13.17
N ALA A 136 1.02 -2.85 13.46
CA ALA A 136 0.66 -2.39 14.80
C ALA A 136 -0.62 -3.06 15.31
N PHE A 137 -1.69 -3.10 14.48
CA PHE A 137 -2.92 -3.81 14.84
C PHE A 137 -2.72 -5.31 15.00
N PHE A 138 -1.99 -5.95 14.09
CA PHE A 138 -1.67 -7.38 14.19
C PHE A 138 -1.00 -7.73 15.53
N ARG A 139 -0.13 -6.86 16.04
CA ARG A 139 0.50 -7.06 17.36
C ARG A 139 -0.45 -6.72 18.50
N ALA A 140 -1.16 -5.60 18.42
CA ALA A 140 -2.10 -5.16 19.45
C ALA A 140 -3.21 -6.19 19.71
N ARG A 141 -3.79 -6.79 18.65
CA ARG A 141 -4.80 -7.85 18.79
C ARG A 141 -4.29 -9.11 19.50
N LYS A 142 -2.97 -9.34 19.48
CA LYS A 142 -2.29 -10.45 20.18
C LYS A 142 -1.76 -10.04 21.56
N GLY A 143 -2.09 -8.85 22.05
CA GLY A 143 -1.59 -8.34 23.33
C GLY A 143 -0.10 -8.04 23.35
N LYS A 144 0.53 -7.84 22.16
CA LYS A 144 1.97 -7.55 22.01
C LYS A 144 2.22 -6.06 21.79
N ASN A 145 3.35 -5.57 22.26
CA ASN A 145 3.78 -4.20 22.00
C ASN A 145 4.00 -3.94 20.50
N VAL A 146 3.64 -2.75 20.05
CA VAL A 146 3.92 -2.29 18.68
C VAL A 146 5.42 -2.15 18.48
N ILE A 147 5.91 -2.61 17.33
CA ILE A 147 7.32 -2.47 16.92
C ILE A 147 7.38 -1.38 15.86
N PRO A 148 8.23 -0.34 16.08
CA PRO A 148 8.41 0.71 15.07
C PRO A 148 9.22 0.18 13.87
N PRO A 149 9.06 0.80 12.68
CA PRO A 149 9.84 0.42 11.50
C PRO A 149 11.33 0.75 11.68
N LYS A 150 12.20 -0.07 11.08
CA LYS A 150 13.65 0.14 11.00
C LYS A 150 14.05 0.79 9.69
N LYS A 151 15.03 1.70 9.72
CA LYS A 151 15.50 2.43 8.55
C LYS A 151 16.15 1.54 7.47
N ASN A 152 16.95 0.59 7.85
CA ASN A 152 17.81 -0.19 6.94
C ASN A 152 17.17 -1.48 6.40
N LEU A 153 15.86 -1.62 6.50
CA LEU A 153 15.12 -2.76 5.98
C LEU A 153 14.34 -2.35 4.73
N SER A 154 14.27 -3.25 3.74
CA SER A 154 13.37 -3.12 2.60
C SER A 154 11.91 -3.00 3.05
N PHE A 155 11.00 -2.70 2.14
CA PHE A 155 9.58 -2.58 2.45
C PHE A 155 9.01 -3.89 3.04
N SER A 156 9.27 -5.01 2.37
CA SER A 156 8.80 -6.33 2.79
C SER A 156 9.46 -6.80 4.09
N GLU A 157 10.79 -6.72 4.19
CA GLU A 157 11.52 -7.07 5.41
C GLU A 157 11.00 -6.29 6.62
N ASN A 158 10.73 -5.00 6.44
CA ASN A 158 10.21 -4.14 7.49
C ASN A 158 8.82 -4.54 7.95
N PHE A 159 7.94 -4.89 7.02
CA PHE A 159 6.60 -5.37 7.35
C PHE A 159 6.67 -6.65 8.22
N PHE A 160 7.46 -7.63 7.80
CA PHE A 160 7.68 -8.85 8.59
C PHE A 160 8.30 -8.55 9.96
N TYR A 161 9.33 -7.70 9.99
CA TYR A 161 9.95 -7.29 11.24
C TYR A 161 8.94 -6.65 12.21
N MET A 162 8.12 -5.73 11.74
CA MET A 162 7.09 -5.09 12.56
C MET A 162 6.03 -6.07 13.06
N CYS A 163 5.66 -7.07 12.26
CA CYS A 163 4.69 -8.09 12.64
C CYS A 163 5.27 -9.09 13.66
N PHE A 164 6.47 -9.61 13.43
CA PHE A 164 7.01 -10.77 14.13
C PHE A 164 8.18 -10.46 15.07
N GLY A 165 8.78 -9.29 14.98
CA GLY A 165 9.94 -8.89 15.78
C GLY A 165 11.27 -9.45 15.30
N LYS A 166 11.27 -10.15 14.16
CA LYS A 166 12.47 -10.76 13.54
C LYS A 166 12.53 -10.37 12.07
N VAL A 167 13.73 -10.13 11.58
CA VAL A 167 13.96 -9.97 10.13
C VAL A 167 13.80 -11.36 9.51
N PRO A 168 13.01 -11.52 8.43
CA PRO A 168 12.83 -12.79 7.78
C PRO A 168 14.12 -13.28 7.10
N ASN A 169 14.21 -14.59 6.85
CA ASN A 169 15.25 -15.16 6.01
C ASN A 169 15.07 -14.69 4.55
N LYS A 170 16.15 -14.65 3.77
CA LYS A 170 16.13 -14.23 2.36
C LYS A 170 15.22 -15.05 1.45
N GLU A 171 14.84 -16.25 1.87
CA GLU A 171 13.91 -17.13 1.14
C GLU A 171 12.43 -16.68 1.27
N ILE A 172 12.13 -15.75 2.20
CA ILE A 172 10.76 -15.31 2.49
C ILE A 172 10.49 -13.92 1.91
N VAL A 173 11.52 -13.19 1.50
CA VAL A 173 11.43 -11.78 1.07
C VAL A 173 12.05 -11.57 -0.29
#